data_452f8ee11dd987e8e0dc8894f898ee8d
#
_entry.id   452f8ee11dd987e8e0dc8894f898ee8d
#
_cell.length_a   1.000
_cell.length_b   1.000
_cell.length_c   1.000
_cell.angle_alpha   90.00
_cell.angle_beta   90.00
_cell.angle_gamma   90.00
#
_symmetry.space_group_name_H-M   'P 1'
#
loop_
_entity.id
_entity.type
_entity.pdbx_description
1 polymer ?
#
loop_
_entity_poly.entity_id
_entity_poly.type
_entity_poly.pdbx_seq_one_letter_code
_entity_poly.pdbx_strand_id
1 'polypeptide(L)'
;MSAGGRGEAVLGVGGGIAGMTAGMHLAVVGCEVYLVEAGPAIGGSMHLLDHTFPTDSCGMCLMLPRQPAYCPTLESAERAGLRLMAYSEVVGVAEVAGGYEVRLRHKPRYVVAELCDGCGECAGVCPEVRPHEHEGWLAPGKAIYRPAGLRAVPGSWLIDMGYCTRCGACVEVCPRGAIDLGMEAEEERLVVGAVLLTPGFVPFEAREKGEYGYGEYADVVTAYEFERMVSLAGSGVGRLERPSGGGAPRKVAFVQCVGSRDERSGAAYCSTVCCMYTAKQVRLAKRLAPEIEVTVFYMDLRGM
;
A
#
# COMPACT_ATOMS: atom_id res chain seq x y z
N MET A 1 -28.00 -8.92 35.26
CA MET A 1 -26.71 -9.17 34.55
C MET A 1 -27.08 -9.92 33.29
N SER A 2 -27.37 -9.19 32.24
CA SER A 2 -27.83 -9.72 30.94
C SER A 2 -26.67 -10.36 30.21
N ALA A 3 -26.95 -11.49 29.57
CA ALA A 3 -26.04 -12.24 28.72
C ALA A 3 -25.26 -11.33 27.77
N GLY A 4 -23.94 -11.46 27.76
CA GLY A 4 -23.09 -10.80 26.78
C GLY A 4 -23.45 -11.29 25.38
N GLY A 5 -24.24 -10.51 24.65
CA GLY A 5 -24.39 -10.69 23.23
C GLY A 5 -23.01 -10.54 22.61
N ARG A 6 -22.62 -11.49 21.76
CA ARG A 6 -21.48 -11.29 20.86
C ARG A 6 -21.75 -9.99 20.13
N GLY A 7 -20.79 -9.04 20.18
CA GLY A 7 -20.92 -7.78 19.49
C GLY A 7 -21.24 -8.05 18.01
N GLU A 8 -22.03 -7.16 17.40
CA GLU A 8 -22.37 -7.29 15.99
C GLU A 8 -21.08 -7.34 15.17
N ALA A 9 -21.06 -8.24 14.18
CA ALA A 9 -19.92 -8.32 13.26
C ALA A 9 -19.84 -7.07 12.39
N VAL A 10 -18.66 -6.55 12.16
CA VAL A 10 -18.40 -5.36 11.35
C VAL A 10 -17.41 -5.70 10.24
N LEU A 11 -17.72 -5.30 9.00
CA LEU A 11 -16.79 -5.37 7.89
C LEU A 11 -16.12 -4.01 7.67
N GLY A 12 -14.80 -3.96 7.76
CA GLY A 12 -13.97 -2.85 7.30
C GLY A 12 -13.51 -3.09 5.86
N VAL A 13 -13.75 -2.16 4.95
CA VAL A 13 -13.29 -2.22 3.56
C VAL A 13 -12.15 -1.22 3.36
N GLY A 14 -10.94 -1.75 3.17
CA GLY A 14 -9.68 -1.01 3.07
C GLY A 14 -8.80 -1.19 4.30
N GLY A 15 -7.69 -1.91 4.13
CA GLY A 15 -6.71 -2.25 5.17
C GLY A 15 -5.63 -1.21 5.40
N GLY A 16 -5.87 0.05 5.01
CA GLY A 16 -5.00 1.18 5.31
C GLY A 16 -5.10 1.64 6.77
N ILE A 17 -4.43 2.76 7.10
CA ILE A 17 -4.36 3.27 8.47
C ILE A 17 -5.75 3.53 9.10
N ALA A 18 -6.71 4.05 8.33
CA ALA A 18 -8.05 4.32 8.81
C ALA A 18 -8.79 3.03 9.16
N GLY A 19 -8.78 2.03 8.26
CA GLY A 19 -9.43 0.74 8.48
C GLY A 19 -8.82 -0.04 9.63
N MET A 20 -7.49 -0.08 9.71
CA MET A 20 -6.79 -0.75 10.81
C MET A 20 -7.08 -0.09 12.16
N THR A 21 -7.01 1.24 12.24
CA THR A 21 -7.27 1.96 13.49
C THR A 21 -8.71 1.75 13.95
N ALA A 22 -9.68 1.92 13.05
CA ALA A 22 -11.09 1.71 13.37
C ALA A 22 -11.38 0.24 13.74
N GLY A 23 -10.86 -0.71 12.95
CA GLY A 23 -11.03 -2.14 13.19
C GLY A 23 -10.50 -2.57 14.55
N MET A 24 -9.33 -2.07 14.94
CA MET A 24 -8.76 -2.35 16.26
C MET A 24 -9.60 -1.79 17.40
N HIS A 25 -10.08 -0.54 17.28
CA HIS A 25 -10.95 0.05 18.31
C HIS A 25 -12.25 -0.75 18.44
N LEU A 26 -12.87 -1.15 17.34
CA LEU A 26 -14.06 -1.98 17.34
C LEU A 26 -13.80 -3.35 17.99
N ALA A 27 -12.68 -4.00 17.67
CA ALA A 27 -12.31 -5.27 18.28
C ALA A 27 -12.07 -5.16 19.79
N VAL A 28 -11.43 -4.07 20.25
CA VAL A 28 -11.21 -3.80 21.68
C VAL A 28 -12.53 -3.62 22.45
N VAL A 29 -13.55 -3.02 21.83
CA VAL A 29 -14.88 -2.89 22.47
C VAL A 29 -15.75 -4.15 22.30
N GLY A 30 -15.21 -5.23 21.70
CA GLY A 30 -15.84 -6.55 21.66
C GLY A 30 -16.63 -6.85 20.40
N CYS A 31 -16.52 -6.05 19.33
CA CYS A 31 -17.04 -6.41 18.02
C CYS A 31 -16.20 -7.51 17.37
N GLU A 32 -16.82 -8.38 16.60
CA GLU A 32 -16.13 -9.23 15.63
C GLU A 32 -15.84 -8.40 14.39
N VAL A 33 -14.58 -8.29 13.96
CA VAL A 33 -14.20 -7.41 12.86
C VAL A 33 -13.52 -8.16 11.74
N TYR A 34 -14.03 -8.01 10.53
CA TYR A 34 -13.43 -8.49 9.29
C TYR A 34 -12.84 -7.29 8.56
N LEU A 35 -11.53 -7.28 8.29
CA LEU A 35 -10.86 -6.20 7.56
C LEU A 35 -10.38 -6.70 6.20
N VAL A 36 -11.03 -6.23 5.14
CA VAL A 36 -10.75 -6.62 3.74
C VAL A 36 -9.83 -5.60 3.10
N GLU A 37 -8.76 -6.09 2.46
CA GLU A 37 -7.80 -5.28 1.71
C GLU A 37 -7.62 -5.83 0.28
N ALA A 38 -7.84 -5.00 -0.71
CA ALA A 38 -7.73 -5.37 -2.12
C ALA A 38 -6.26 -5.62 -2.56
N GLY A 39 -5.33 -4.93 -1.92
CA GLY A 39 -3.90 -5.12 -2.12
C GLY A 39 -3.37 -6.42 -1.53
N PRO A 40 -2.16 -6.81 -1.91
CA PRO A 40 -1.57 -8.09 -1.48
C PRO A 40 -1.18 -8.15 0.00
N ALA A 41 -1.19 -7.00 0.68
CA ALA A 41 -0.89 -6.88 2.11
C ALA A 41 -1.66 -5.73 2.75
N ILE A 42 -1.87 -5.84 4.06
CA ILE A 42 -2.42 -4.77 4.89
C ILE A 42 -1.38 -3.65 5.07
N GLY A 43 -1.83 -2.40 5.15
CA GLY A 43 -0.96 -1.23 5.41
C GLY A 43 -1.32 0.01 4.58
N GLY A 44 -1.95 -0.18 3.43
CA GLY A 44 -2.32 0.93 2.52
C GLY A 44 -1.11 1.75 2.10
N SER A 45 -1.24 3.07 2.06
CA SER A 45 -0.17 3.97 1.63
C SER A 45 0.88 4.29 2.72
N MET A 46 0.65 3.88 3.97
CA MET A 46 1.53 4.29 5.08
C MET A 46 2.94 3.73 4.98
N HIS A 47 3.09 2.50 4.48
CA HIS A 47 4.40 1.86 4.32
C HIS A 47 5.23 2.46 3.16
N LEU A 48 4.62 3.28 2.31
CA LEU A 48 5.30 3.97 1.22
C LEU A 48 5.99 5.26 1.68
N LEU A 49 5.56 5.81 2.81
CA LEU A 49 6.05 7.09 3.31
C LEU A 49 7.32 6.90 4.14
N ASP A 50 8.28 7.81 4.00
CA ASP A 50 9.43 7.92 4.89
C ASP A 50 8.96 8.40 6.27
N HIS A 51 8.27 9.55 6.29
CA HIS A 51 7.64 10.11 7.48
C HIS A 51 6.23 10.61 7.18
N THR A 52 5.39 10.63 8.21
CA THR A 52 4.06 11.23 8.14
C THR A 52 4.11 12.73 8.39
N PHE A 53 3.13 13.49 7.89
CA PHE A 53 3.02 14.92 8.16
C PHE A 53 1.65 15.22 8.80
N PRO A 54 1.56 16.10 9.78
CA PRO A 54 2.63 16.95 10.39
C PRO A 54 3.38 16.28 11.55
N THR A 55 3.05 15.06 11.92
CA THR A 55 3.56 14.36 13.11
C THR A 55 5.04 14.02 13.05
N ASP A 56 5.65 14.04 11.85
CA ASP A 56 7.05 13.66 11.57
C ASP A 56 7.40 12.24 12.11
N SER A 57 6.40 11.37 12.18
CA SER A 57 6.56 9.98 12.62
C SER A 57 7.04 9.12 11.46
N CYS A 58 7.99 8.22 11.74
CA CYS A 58 8.51 7.32 10.73
C CYS A 58 7.40 6.37 10.20
N GLY A 59 7.15 6.37 8.89
CA GLY A 59 6.22 5.44 8.23
C GLY A 59 6.61 3.97 8.41
N MET A 60 7.91 3.69 8.63
CA MET A 60 8.41 2.35 8.95
C MET A 60 7.92 1.81 10.28
N CYS A 61 7.44 2.65 11.20
CA CYS A 61 6.92 2.21 12.51
C CYS A 61 5.76 1.22 12.38
N LEU A 62 4.97 1.32 11.33
CA LEU A 62 3.91 0.35 11.03
C LEU A 62 4.46 -1.00 10.54
N MET A 63 5.74 -1.08 10.24
CA MET A 63 6.41 -2.24 9.65
C MET A 63 7.37 -2.93 10.61
N LEU A 64 7.64 -2.36 11.79
CA LEU A 64 8.58 -2.91 12.75
C LEU A 64 7.90 -3.63 13.92
N PRO A 65 8.45 -4.77 14.37
CA PRO A 65 7.79 -5.66 15.33
C PRO A 65 7.80 -5.22 16.79
N ARG A 66 8.57 -4.24 17.13
CA ARG A 66 8.83 -3.85 18.53
C ARG A 66 8.58 -2.36 18.71
N GLN A 67 7.34 -1.96 18.50
CA GLN A 67 6.95 -0.57 18.68
C GLN A 67 6.19 -0.36 19.99
N PRO A 68 6.26 0.87 20.56
CA PRO A 68 5.54 1.22 21.78
C PRO A 68 4.03 1.00 21.66
N ALA A 69 3.37 0.86 22.78
CA ALA A 69 1.98 0.45 22.96
C ALA A 69 0.88 1.23 22.20
N TYR A 70 1.21 2.32 21.54
CA TYR A 70 0.29 3.13 20.75
C TYR A 70 0.41 2.90 19.23
N CYS A 71 1.35 2.03 18.82
CA CYS A 71 1.41 1.57 17.42
C CYS A 71 0.62 0.29 17.29
N PRO A 72 -0.50 0.26 16.56
CA PRO A 72 -1.24 -0.97 16.37
C PRO A 72 -0.36 -1.99 15.66
N THR A 73 0.16 -2.94 16.42
CA THR A 73 0.84 -4.08 15.81
C THR A 73 -0.22 -5.07 15.35
N LEU A 74 -0.03 -5.62 14.16
CA LEU A 74 -0.94 -6.60 13.58
C LEU A 74 -1.13 -7.83 14.47
N GLU A 75 -0.10 -8.23 15.24
CA GLU A 75 -0.23 -9.28 16.27
C GLU A 75 -1.22 -8.92 17.38
N SER A 76 -1.32 -7.63 17.73
CA SER A 76 -2.33 -7.17 18.71
C SER A 76 -3.73 -7.19 18.11
N ALA A 77 -3.85 -6.93 16.81
CA ALA A 77 -5.11 -6.90 16.10
C ALA A 77 -5.72 -8.32 15.99
N GLU A 78 -4.95 -9.31 15.61
CA GLU A 78 -5.42 -10.70 15.54
C GLU A 78 -5.86 -11.24 16.91
N ARG A 79 -5.11 -10.91 17.97
CA ARG A 79 -5.47 -11.26 19.34
C ARG A 79 -6.73 -10.56 19.86
N ALA A 80 -7.06 -9.40 19.29
CA ALA A 80 -8.24 -8.63 19.67
C ALA A 80 -9.52 -9.04 18.93
N GLY A 81 -9.49 -10.10 18.10
CA GLY A 81 -10.66 -10.53 17.33
C GLY A 81 -10.85 -9.83 15.99
N LEU A 82 -9.79 -9.23 15.44
CA LEU A 82 -9.75 -8.68 14.10
C LEU A 82 -9.23 -9.71 13.10
N ARG A 83 -10.10 -10.15 12.16
CA ARG A 83 -9.72 -11.04 11.06
C ARG A 83 -9.26 -10.21 9.85
N LEU A 84 -8.01 -10.42 9.45
CA LEU A 84 -7.39 -9.72 8.32
C LEU A 84 -7.52 -10.53 7.04
N MET A 85 -8.06 -9.94 5.99
CA MET A 85 -8.35 -10.56 4.70
C MET A 85 -7.67 -9.76 3.58
N ALA A 86 -6.35 -9.93 3.46
CA ALA A 86 -5.58 -9.31 2.40
C ALA A 86 -5.78 -10.03 1.06
N TYR A 87 -5.54 -9.32 -0.04
CA TYR A 87 -5.72 -9.77 -1.42
C TYR A 87 -7.15 -10.22 -1.72
N SER A 88 -8.10 -9.53 -1.09
CA SER A 88 -9.53 -9.85 -1.13
C SER A 88 -10.34 -8.60 -1.47
N GLU A 89 -11.44 -8.78 -2.16
CA GLU A 89 -12.29 -7.67 -2.60
C GLU A 89 -13.77 -7.96 -2.34
N VAL A 90 -14.52 -6.90 -2.07
CA VAL A 90 -15.98 -6.98 -1.96
C VAL A 90 -16.58 -6.99 -3.38
N VAL A 91 -17.23 -8.09 -3.74
CA VAL A 91 -17.86 -8.26 -5.07
C VAL A 91 -19.37 -8.09 -5.05
N GLY A 92 -19.97 -7.98 -3.87
CA GLY A 92 -21.40 -7.70 -3.74
C GLY A 92 -21.81 -7.45 -2.31
N VAL A 93 -22.82 -6.60 -2.12
CA VAL A 93 -23.45 -6.31 -0.83
C VAL A 93 -24.97 -6.32 -1.05
N ALA A 94 -25.70 -6.99 -0.19
CA ALA A 94 -27.15 -7.01 -0.17
C ALA A 94 -27.65 -6.77 1.26
N GLU A 95 -28.71 -5.99 1.40
CA GLU A 95 -29.38 -5.78 2.68
C GLU A 95 -30.17 -7.05 3.05
N VAL A 96 -30.03 -7.50 4.29
CA VAL A 96 -30.71 -8.65 4.85
C VAL A 96 -31.27 -8.32 6.23
N ALA A 97 -32.12 -9.19 6.77
CA ALA A 97 -32.65 -8.99 8.12
C ALA A 97 -31.49 -8.94 9.14
N GLY A 98 -31.34 -7.79 9.80
CA GLY A 98 -30.33 -7.57 10.82
C GLY A 98 -28.95 -7.16 10.31
N GLY A 99 -28.82 -6.71 9.05
CA GLY A 99 -27.56 -6.19 8.53
C GLY A 99 -27.36 -6.37 7.03
N TYR A 100 -26.16 -6.82 6.66
CA TYR A 100 -25.74 -6.94 5.26
C TYR A 100 -25.12 -8.31 5.01
N GLU A 101 -25.57 -8.98 3.94
CA GLU A 101 -24.82 -10.10 3.33
C GLU A 101 -23.77 -9.52 2.40
N VAL A 102 -22.51 -9.85 2.65
CA VAL A 102 -21.38 -9.39 1.84
C VAL A 102 -20.73 -10.59 1.17
N ARG A 103 -20.51 -10.49 -0.15
CA ARG A 103 -19.75 -11.47 -0.93
C ARG A 103 -18.34 -10.95 -1.14
N LEU A 104 -17.37 -11.76 -0.73
CA LEU A 104 -15.94 -11.50 -0.88
C LEU A 104 -15.37 -12.43 -1.94
N ARG A 105 -14.38 -11.96 -2.67
CA ARG A 105 -13.52 -12.77 -3.54
C ARG A 105 -12.10 -12.68 -3.04
N HIS A 106 -11.53 -13.83 -2.65
CA HIS A 106 -10.13 -13.97 -2.33
C HIS A 106 -9.36 -14.25 -3.61
N LYS A 107 -8.44 -13.36 -3.95
CA LYS A 107 -7.63 -13.48 -5.16
C LYS A 107 -6.52 -14.53 -4.96
N PRO A 108 -6.21 -15.35 -5.97
CA PRO A 108 -5.17 -16.36 -5.85
C PRO A 108 -3.79 -15.71 -5.75
N ARG A 109 -3.06 -16.05 -4.71
CA ARG A 109 -1.66 -15.62 -4.51
C ARG A 109 -0.68 -16.47 -5.30
N TYR A 110 -1.10 -17.68 -5.72
CA TYR A 110 -0.27 -18.73 -6.30
C TYR A 110 0.88 -19.19 -5.39
N VAL A 111 0.83 -18.79 -4.13
CA VAL A 111 1.70 -19.21 -3.04
C VAL A 111 0.82 -19.42 -1.81
N VAL A 112 0.86 -20.62 -1.27
CA VAL A 112 0.14 -21.01 -0.03
C VAL A 112 0.83 -20.30 1.13
N ALA A 113 0.15 -19.33 1.73
CA ALA A 113 0.73 -18.42 2.71
C ALA A 113 1.24 -19.13 3.97
N GLU A 114 0.51 -20.16 4.41
CA GLU A 114 0.80 -20.96 5.60
C GLU A 114 2.05 -21.85 5.44
N LEU A 115 2.40 -22.22 4.21
CA LEU A 115 3.58 -23.01 3.90
C LEU A 115 4.80 -22.15 3.62
N CYS A 116 4.60 -20.90 3.21
CA CYS A 116 5.67 -19.99 2.79
C CYS A 116 6.42 -19.40 3.99
N ASP A 117 7.70 -19.71 4.15
CA ASP A 117 8.58 -19.16 5.18
C ASP A 117 9.28 -17.85 4.75
N GLY A 118 9.06 -17.40 3.51
CA GLY A 118 9.61 -16.14 3.01
C GLY A 118 11.08 -16.19 2.57
N CYS A 119 11.69 -17.37 2.39
CA CYS A 119 13.12 -17.56 2.09
C CYS A 119 13.62 -16.81 0.84
N GLY A 120 12.77 -16.65 -0.20
CA GLY A 120 13.11 -15.88 -1.41
C GLY A 120 13.78 -16.69 -2.54
N GLU A 121 14.02 -17.98 -2.38
CA GLU A 121 14.61 -18.84 -3.41
C GLU A 121 13.85 -18.75 -4.74
N CYS A 122 12.55 -18.69 -4.68
CA CYS A 122 11.67 -18.59 -5.84
C CYS A 122 11.92 -17.30 -6.67
N ALA A 123 12.24 -16.18 -6.02
CA ALA A 123 12.55 -14.94 -6.74
C ALA A 123 13.93 -14.99 -7.38
N GLY A 124 14.89 -15.71 -6.77
CA GLY A 124 16.24 -15.86 -7.30
C GLY A 124 16.28 -16.54 -8.66
N VAL A 125 15.35 -17.47 -8.93
CA VAL A 125 15.29 -18.23 -10.21
C VAL A 125 14.27 -17.68 -11.20
N CYS A 126 13.42 -16.72 -10.80
CA CYS A 126 12.39 -16.19 -11.69
C CYS A 126 13.01 -15.37 -12.82
N PRO A 127 12.80 -15.73 -14.10
CA PRO A 127 13.35 -14.97 -15.23
C PRO A 127 12.59 -13.67 -15.48
N GLU A 128 11.30 -13.63 -15.14
CA GLU A 128 10.39 -12.57 -15.51
C GLU A 128 10.55 -11.32 -14.64
N VAL A 129 10.53 -10.16 -15.29
CA VAL A 129 10.69 -8.85 -14.65
C VAL A 129 9.40 -8.05 -14.79
N ARG A 130 9.00 -7.38 -13.72
CA ARG A 130 7.85 -6.45 -13.69
C ARG A 130 8.23 -5.12 -13.05
N PRO A 131 7.47 -4.04 -13.30
CA PRO A 131 7.63 -2.82 -12.52
C PRO A 131 7.25 -3.11 -11.06
N HIS A 132 7.96 -2.48 -10.13
CA HIS A 132 7.58 -2.54 -8.72
C HIS A 132 6.22 -1.86 -8.50
N GLU A 133 5.39 -2.38 -7.61
CA GLU A 133 4.02 -1.90 -7.42
C GLU A 133 3.91 -0.41 -7.00
N HIS A 134 4.96 0.14 -6.39
CA HIS A 134 4.99 1.52 -5.89
C HIS A 134 6.13 2.39 -6.43
N GLU A 135 7.10 1.77 -7.06
CA GLU A 135 8.29 2.46 -7.59
C GLU A 135 8.40 2.31 -9.10
N GLY A 136 7.43 1.63 -9.71
CA GLY A 136 7.43 1.43 -11.14
C GLY A 136 8.73 0.80 -11.64
N TRP A 137 9.25 1.31 -12.74
CA TRP A 137 10.51 0.87 -13.33
C TRP A 137 11.75 1.47 -12.66
N LEU A 138 11.61 2.33 -11.65
CA LEU A 138 12.75 2.81 -10.85
C LEU A 138 13.38 1.68 -10.02
N ALA A 139 12.58 0.67 -9.67
CA ALA A 139 13.05 -0.53 -8.96
C ALA A 139 12.33 -1.77 -9.49
N PRO A 140 12.69 -2.27 -10.69
CA PRO A 140 12.02 -3.44 -11.24
C PRO A 140 12.21 -4.66 -10.35
N GLY A 141 11.12 -5.41 -10.18
CA GLY A 141 11.08 -6.65 -9.39
C GLY A 141 10.85 -7.87 -10.28
N LYS A 142 10.64 -9.02 -9.64
CA LYS A 142 10.31 -10.28 -10.31
C LYS A 142 8.81 -10.50 -10.37
N ALA A 143 8.33 -11.34 -11.31
CA ALA A 143 6.91 -11.72 -11.37
C ALA A 143 6.44 -12.40 -10.07
N ILE A 144 7.32 -13.19 -9.44
CA ILE A 144 7.11 -13.64 -8.06
C ILE A 144 7.78 -12.66 -7.11
N TYR A 145 7.03 -12.11 -6.18
CA TYR A 145 7.49 -11.02 -5.33
C TYR A 145 6.87 -11.09 -3.93
N ARG A 146 7.45 -10.36 -3.02
CA ARG A 146 6.90 -10.12 -1.70
C ARG A 146 6.28 -8.72 -1.65
N PRO A 147 5.09 -8.54 -1.07
CA PRO A 147 4.50 -7.22 -0.91
C PRO A 147 5.46 -6.25 -0.23
N ALA A 148 5.43 -4.99 -0.65
CA ALA A 148 6.27 -3.96 -0.03
C ALA A 148 6.00 -3.87 1.47
N GLY A 149 7.07 -3.63 2.22
CA GLY A 149 7.03 -3.53 3.68
C GLY A 149 7.82 -4.66 4.35
N LEU A 150 8.61 -4.30 5.36
CA LEU A 150 9.44 -5.26 6.11
C LEU A 150 8.60 -6.33 6.85
N ARG A 151 7.33 -6.02 7.12
CA ARG A 151 6.36 -6.89 7.76
C ARG A 151 4.99 -6.81 7.10
N ALA A 152 4.98 -7.08 5.81
CA ALA A 152 3.72 -7.28 5.11
C ALA A 152 2.91 -8.38 5.80
N VAL A 153 1.59 -8.20 5.90
CA VAL A 153 0.69 -9.24 6.39
C VAL A 153 -0.34 -9.53 5.30
N PRO A 154 -0.35 -10.76 4.81
CA PRO A 154 0.60 -11.86 5.06
C PRO A 154 2.00 -11.57 4.49
N GLY A 155 3.03 -12.09 5.17
CA GLY A 155 4.43 -11.96 4.77
C GLY A 155 4.89 -12.93 3.67
N SER A 156 3.97 -13.74 3.14
CA SER A 156 4.24 -14.70 2.07
C SER A 156 4.49 -14.01 0.74
N TRP A 157 5.21 -14.70 -0.13
CA TRP A 157 5.36 -14.33 -1.53
C TRP A 157 4.02 -14.44 -2.28
N LEU A 158 3.94 -13.85 -3.46
CA LEU A 158 2.84 -14.03 -4.41
C LEU A 158 3.37 -13.89 -5.84
N ILE A 159 2.57 -14.33 -6.80
CA ILE A 159 2.92 -14.26 -8.23
C ILE A 159 1.96 -13.31 -8.94
N ASP A 160 2.52 -12.34 -9.64
CA ASP A 160 1.80 -11.50 -10.58
C ASP A 160 1.66 -12.24 -11.92
N MET A 161 0.49 -12.80 -12.16
CA MET A 161 0.23 -13.59 -13.36
C MET A 161 0.20 -12.77 -14.65
N GLY A 162 0.09 -11.44 -14.55
CA GLY A 162 0.23 -10.54 -15.70
C GLY A 162 1.64 -10.53 -16.30
N TYR A 163 2.63 -10.93 -15.51
CA TYR A 163 4.04 -11.01 -15.92
C TYR A 163 4.60 -12.44 -15.88
N CYS A 164 3.88 -13.41 -15.32
CA CYS A 164 4.36 -14.78 -15.15
C CYS A 164 4.13 -15.62 -16.43
N THR A 165 5.18 -16.20 -16.96
CA THR A 165 5.12 -17.13 -18.10
C THR A 165 4.80 -18.58 -17.71
N ARG A 166 4.56 -18.86 -16.42
CA ARG A 166 4.30 -20.20 -15.89
C ARG A 166 5.42 -21.21 -16.18
N CYS A 167 6.67 -20.76 -16.21
CA CYS A 167 7.83 -21.61 -16.54
C CYS A 167 8.10 -22.73 -15.51
N GLY A 168 7.54 -22.65 -14.30
CA GLY A 168 7.66 -23.67 -13.26
C GLY A 168 8.94 -23.61 -12.42
N ALA A 169 9.95 -22.82 -12.79
CA ALA A 169 11.23 -22.78 -12.08
C ALA A 169 11.09 -22.49 -10.57
N CYS A 170 10.16 -21.61 -10.18
CA CYS A 170 9.89 -21.28 -8.78
C CYS A 170 9.27 -22.47 -8.01
N VAL A 171 8.50 -23.33 -8.69
CA VAL A 171 7.91 -24.53 -8.08
C VAL A 171 9.00 -25.53 -7.72
N GLU A 172 9.95 -25.75 -8.65
CA GLU A 172 11.04 -26.73 -8.48
C GLU A 172 11.98 -26.39 -7.33
N VAL A 173 12.24 -25.10 -7.08
CA VAL A 173 13.20 -24.66 -6.04
C VAL A 173 12.55 -24.42 -4.69
N CYS A 174 11.23 -24.42 -4.58
CA CYS A 174 10.55 -24.11 -3.31
C CYS A 174 10.74 -25.24 -2.28
N PRO A 175 11.53 -25.04 -1.21
CA PRO A 175 11.82 -26.13 -0.25
C PRO A 175 10.59 -26.51 0.57
N ARG A 176 9.57 -25.66 0.59
CA ARG A 176 8.32 -25.87 1.35
C ARG A 176 7.18 -26.36 0.47
N GLY A 177 7.36 -26.45 -0.85
CA GLY A 177 6.27 -26.81 -1.76
C GLY A 177 5.11 -25.83 -1.71
N ALA A 178 5.36 -24.57 -1.38
CA ALA A 178 4.34 -23.55 -1.16
C ALA A 178 3.74 -22.97 -2.44
N ILE A 179 4.29 -23.27 -3.62
CA ILE A 179 3.86 -22.64 -4.89
C ILE A 179 2.86 -23.53 -5.60
N ASP A 180 1.68 -22.99 -5.85
CA ASP A 180 0.59 -23.63 -6.60
C ASP A 180 0.13 -22.71 -7.75
N LEU A 181 0.60 -22.99 -8.94
CA LEU A 181 0.22 -22.25 -10.16
C LEU A 181 -1.23 -22.53 -10.61
N GLY A 182 -1.86 -23.55 -10.05
CA GLY A 182 -3.27 -23.91 -10.29
C GLY A 182 -4.27 -23.26 -9.34
N MET A 183 -3.80 -22.46 -8.36
CA MET A 183 -4.67 -21.80 -7.39
C MET A 183 -5.72 -20.93 -8.06
N GLU A 184 -6.97 -21.07 -7.65
CA GLU A 184 -8.11 -20.31 -8.15
C GLU A 184 -8.62 -19.29 -7.12
N ALA A 185 -9.43 -18.34 -7.57
CA ALA A 185 -10.09 -17.41 -6.67
C ALA A 185 -11.20 -18.12 -5.90
N GLU A 186 -11.33 -17.80 -4.61
CA GLU A 186 -12.36 -18.33 -3.74
C GLU A 186 -13.38 -17.25 -3.39
N GLU A 187 -14.65 -17.64 -3.25
CA GLU A 187 -15.70 -16.75 -2.78
C GLU A 187 -16.12 -17.11 -1.35
N GLU A 188 -16.25 -16.09 -0.50
CA GLU A 188 -16.76 -16.19 0.86
C GLU A 188 -17.98 -15.28 1.03
N ARG A 189 -18.95 -15.73 1.84
CA ARG A 189 -20.11 -14.91 2.23
C ARG A 189 -20.08 -14.67 3.72
N LEU A 190 -20.25 -13.41 4.09
CA LEU A 190 -20.34 -12.96 5.48
C LEU A 190 -21.65 -12.22 5.70
N VAL A 191 -22.23 -12.38 6.88
CA VAL A 191 -23.34 -11.54 7.35
C VAL A 191 -22.80 -10.63 8.45
N VAL A 192 -22.92 -9.33 8.27
CA VAL A 192 -22.39 -8.32 9.19
C VAL A 192 -23.46 -7.27 9.52
N GLY A 193 -23.42 -6.73 10.73
CA GLY A 193 -24.35 -5.69 11.16
C GLY A 193 -24.04 -4.31 10.56
N ALA A 194 -22.76 -4.06 10.22
CA ALA A 194 -22.35 -2.79 9.63
C ALA A 194 -21.17 -2.97 8.66
N VAL A 195 -21.06 -2.03 7.71
CA VAL A 195 -19.93 -1.93 6.77
C VAL A 195 -19.27 -0.56 6.93
N LEU A 196 -17.98 -0.55 7.22
CA LEU A 196 -17.14 0.63 7.34
C LEU A 196 -16.29 0.79 6.08
N LEU A 197 -16.47 1.88 5.34
CA LEU A 197 -15.73 2.15 4.12
C LEU A 197 -14.50 3.03 4.40
N THR A 198 -13.32 2.49 4.15
CA THR A 198 -12.02 3.17 4.29
C THR A 198 -11.13 2.91 3.06
N PRO A 199 -11.63 3.15 1.83
CA PRO A 199 -11.00 2.70 0.58
C PRO A 199 -9.72 3.47 0.25
N GLY A 200 -9.38 4.52 1.01
CA GLY A 200 -8.26 5.39 0.69
C GLY A 200 -8.50 6.22 -0.56
N PHE A 201 -7.45 6.40 -1.36
CA PHE A 201 -7.52 7.12 -2.63
C PHE A 201 -6.62 6.44 -3.67
N VAL A 202 -6.92 6.68 -4.93
CA VAL A 202 -6.09 6.26 -6.07
C VAL A 202 -5.34 7.50 -6.57
N PRO A 203 -4.00 7.45 -6.67
CA PRO A 203 -3.23 8.53 -7.29
C PRO A 203 -3.67 8.77 -8.74
N PHE A 204 -3.63 10.02 -9.17
CA PHE A 204 -3.88 10.37 -10.56
C PHE A 204 -2.80 9.75 -11.47
N GLU A 205 -3.20 9.23 -12.63
CA GLU A 205 -2.24 8.72 -13.63
C GLU A 205 -1.51 9.90 -14.30
N ALA A 206 -0.26 10.10 -13.90
CA ALA A 206 0.51 11.29 -14.30
C ALA A 206 0.77 11.35 -15.82
N ARG A 207 0.73 10.21 -16.55
CA ARG A 207 0.87 10.17 -18.02
C ARG A 207 -0.26 10.87 -18.74
N GLU A 208 -1.43 11.01 -18.11
CA GLU A 208 -2.55 11.77 -18.68
C GLU A 208 -2.26 13.27 -18.81
N LYS A 209 -1.21 13.75 -18.16
CA LYS A 209 -0.71 15.14 -18.23
C LYS A 209 0.65 15.17 -18.91
N GLY A 210 0.69 14.82 -20.21
CA GLY A 210 1.90 14.74 -21.01
C GLY A 210 2.74 16.02 -21.05
N GLU A 211 2.12 17.19 -20.81
CA GLU A 211 2.81 18.47 -20.73
C GLU A 211 3.87 18.55 -19.62
N TYR A 212 3.81 17.67 -18.62
CA TYR A 212 4.83 17.58 -17.55
C TYR A 212 5.92 16.56 -17.86
N GLY A 213 5.78 15.75 -18.92
CA GLY A 213 6.81 14.83 -19.40
C GLY A 213 7.04 13.58 -18.53
N TYR A 214 6.08 13.23 -17.67
CA TYR A 214 6.16 11.99 -16.90
C TYR A 214 6.07 10.76 -17.83
N GLY A 215 7.05 9.86 -17.70
CA GLY A 215 7.21 8.69 -18.58
C GLY A 215 7.99 8.98 -19.86
N GLU A 216 8.28 10.26 -20.17
CA GLU A 216 9.14 10.69 -21.27
C GLU A 216 10.54 11.04 -20.76
N TYR A 217 10.62 11.78 -19.66
CA TYR A 217 11.88 12.17 -19.03
C TYR A 217 12.09 11.40 -17.74
N ALA A 218 13.22 10.72 -17.63
CA ALA A 218 13.53 9.86 -16.47
C ALA A 218 13.54 10.61 -15.13
N ASP A 219 13.88 11.91 -15.12
CA ASP A 219 13.94 12.73 -13.91
C ASP A 219 12.61 13.38 -13.54
N VAL A 220 11.53 13.09 -14.28
CA VAL A 220 10.18 13.49 -13.91
C VAL A 220 9.50 12.32 -13.20
N VAL A 221 9.23 12.50 -11.93
CA VAL A 221 8.71 11.44 -11.03
C VAL A 221 7.45 11.90 -10.33
N THR A 222 6.61 10.97 -9.93
CA THR A 222 5.47 11.23 -9.07
C THR A 222 5.90 11.53 -7.64
N ALA A 223 5.00 12.10 -6.84
CA ALA A 223 5.26 12.32 -5.42
C ALA A 223 5.51 11.01 -4.65
N TYR A 224 4.85 9.90 -5.03
CA TYR A 224 5.12 8.60 -4.44
C TYR A 224 6.50 8.06 -4.81
N GLU A 225 6.89 8.14 -6.07
CA GLU A 225 8.22 7.72 -6.51
C GLU A 225 9.30 8.55 -5.80
N PHE A 226 9.10 9.89 -5.71
CA PHE A 226 10.02 10.75 -4.94
C PHE A 226 10.13 10.30 -3.47
N GLU A 227 9.00 10.05 -2.82
CA GLU A 227 8.97 9.55 -1.44
C GLU A 227 9.75 8.24 -1.29
N ARG A 228 9.58 7.31 -2.22
CA ARG A 228 10.30 6.04 -2.22
C ARG A 228 11.79 6.21 -2.47
N MET A 229 12.19 7.14 -3.35
CA MET A 229 13.60 7.43 -3.60
C MET A 229 14.31 7.92 -2.33
N VAL A 230 13.68 8.79 -1.55
CA VAL A 230 14.28 9.37 -0.34
C VAL A 230 14.09 8.53 0.92
N SER A 231 13.26 7.51 0.87
CA SER A 231 13.01 6.59 2.00
C SER A 231 14.11 5.56 2.14
N LEU A 232 14.47 5.24 3.39
CA LEU A 232 15.39 4.15 3.70
C LEU A 232 14.89 2.78 3.25
N ALA A 233 13.57 2.62 3.10
CA ALA A 233 12.93 1.38 2.63
C ALA A 233 12.65 1.38 1.13
N GLY A 234 13.04 2.41 0.41
CA GLY A 234 12.83 2.55 -1.03
C GLY A 234 14.09 2.31 -1.87
N SER A 235 13.94 2.41 -3.17
CA SER A 235 15.01 2.17 -4.17
C SER A 235 16.25 3.05 -3.96
N GLY A 236 16.07 4.30 -3.52
CA GLY A 236 17.16 5.23 -3.28
C GLY A 236 17.91 5.00 -1.95
N VAL A 237 17.40 4.13 -1.08
CA VAL A 237 17.98 3.80 0.24
C VAL A 237 18.34 5.06 1.03
N GLY A 238 17.40 6.01 1.08
CA GLY A 238 17.57 7.28 1.80
C GLY A 238 18.48 8.29 1.10
N ARG A 239 18.70 8.16 -0.21
CA ARG A 239 19.51 9.09 -1.00
C ARG A 239 18.66 9.82 -2.03
N LEU A 240 18.95 11.09 -2.24
CA LEU A 240 18.33 11.88 -3.29
C LEU A 240 19.25 11.86 -4.51
N GLU A 241 18.96 10.98 -5.45
CA GLU A 241 19.71 10.81 -6.70
C GLU A 241 18.76 10.94 -7.90
N ARG A 242 19.27 11.38 -9.03
CA ARG A 242 18.48 11.46 -10.26
C ARG A 242 18.25 10.08 -10.86
N PRO A 243 17.03 9.72 -11.25
CA PRO A 243 16.75 8.46 -11.96
C PRO A 243 17.57 8.29 -13.24
N SER A 244 17.85 9.38 -13.95
CA SER A 244 18.73 9.37 -15.14
C SER A 244 20.21 9.08 -14.83
N GLY A 245 20.58 9.02 -13.54
CA GLY A 245 21.98 8.92 -13.10
C GLY A 245 22.67 10.27 -12.94
N GLY A 246 23.95 10.25 -12.57
CA GLY A 246 24.75 11.47 -12.43
C GLY A 246 24.63 12.17 -11.06
N GLY A 247 24.17 11.45 -10.03
CA GLY A 247 24.20 11.90 -8.64
C GLY A 247 23.04 12.80 -8.24
N ALA A 248 23.22 13.54 -7.15
CA ALA A 248 22.19 14.40 -6.57
C ALA A 248 21.79 15.55 -7.50
N PRO A 249 20.48 15.88 -7.60
CA PRO A 249 20.03 17.04 -8.36
C PRO A 249 20.45 18.34 -7.66
N ARG A 250 20.76 19.37 -8.45
CA ARG A 250 21.01 20.73 -7.93
C ARG A 250 19.70 21.49 -7.70
N LYS A 251 18.69 21.21 -8.54
CA LYS A 251 17.40 21.88 -8.52
C LYS A 251 16.29 20.84 -8.60
N VAL A 252 15.26 21.02 -7.78
CA VAL A 252 14.04 20.22 -7.82
C VAL A 252 12.84 21.15 -7.92
N ALA A 253 11.92 20.81 -8.82
CA ALA A 253 10.64 21.49 -8.97
C ALA A 253 9.50 20.57 -8.53
N PHE A 254 8.61 21.08 -7.69
CA PHE A 254 7.36 20.42 -7.35
C PHE A 254 6.21 21.13 -8.05
N VAL A 255 5.42 20.40 -8.81
CA VAL A 255 4.22 20.90 -9.48
C VAL A 255 3.00 20.40 -8.73
N GLN A 256 2.23 21.32 -8.17
CA GLN A 256 1.02 21.02 -7.40
C GLN A 256 -0.21 20.83 -8.30
N CYS A 257 -1.25 20.25 -7.75
CA CYS A 257 -2.57 20.12 -8.34
C CYS A 257 -2.61 19.36 -9.68
N VAL A 258 -1.62 18.53 -9.99
CA VAL A 258 -1.63 17.70 -11.20
C VAL A 258 -2.79 16.68 -11.07
N GLY A 259 -3.75 16.73 -12.02
CA GLY A 259 -4.95 15.90 -11.98
C GLY A 259 -5.97 16.26 -10.88
N SER A 260 -5.81 17.43 -10.23
CA SER A 260 -6.70 17.93 -9.19
C SER A 260 -6.97 19.42 -9.43
N ARG A 261 -8.18 19.91 -9.08
CA ARG A 261 -8.64 21.27 -9.41
C ARG A 261 -8.63 21.52 -10.93
N ASP A 262 -8.90 20.47 -11.69
CA ASP A 262 -8.87 20.45 -13.14
C ASP A 262 -10.10 19.72 -13.68
N GLU A 263 -11.02 20.47 -14.25
CA GLU A 263 -12.26 19.92 -14.83
C GLU A 263 -11.96 18.96 -15.99
N ARG A 264 -10.88 19.19 -16.75
CA ARG A 264 -10.49 18.34 -17.88
C ARG A 264 -10.04 16.94 -17.42
N SER A 265 -9.52 16.85 -16.20
CA SER A 265 -9.15 15.57 -15.56
C SER A 265 -10.29 14.96 -14.74
N GLY A 266 -11.52 15.52 -14.82
CA GLY A 266 -12.68 15.03 -14.07
C GLY A 266 -12.65 15.33 -12.57
N ALA A 267 -11.67 16.11 -12.07
CA ALA A 267 -11.47 16.42 -10.67
C ALA A 267 -11.38 17.93 -10.43
N ALA A 268 -12.53 18.63 -10.49
CA ALA A 268 -12.62 20.06 -10.22
C ALA A 268 -12.28 20.43 -8.75
N TYR A 269 -12.27 19.47 -7.84
CA TYR A 269 -12.01 19.64 -6.42
C TYR A 269 -10.52 19.53 -6.06
N CYS A 270 -10.17 20.02 -4.87
CA CYS A 270 -8.82 19.89 -4.31
C CYS A 270 -8.63 18.49 -3.70
N SER A 271 -7.48 17.87 -3.97
CA SER A 271 -7.10 16.60 -3.34
C SER A 271 -6.83 16.71 -1.82
N THR A 272 -6.69 17.92 -1.29
CA THR A 272 -6.44 18.26 0.13
C THR A 272 -5.15 17.73 0.74
N VAL A 273 -4.32 17.02 -0.02
CA VAL A 273 -3.10 16.36 0.50
C VAL A 273 -1.79 16.88 -0.10
N CYS A 274 -1.82 17.37 -1.36
CA CYS A 274 -0.59 17.65 -2.11
C CYS A 274 0.27 18.75 -1.47
N CYS A 275 -0.31 19.83 -0.96
CA CYS A 275 0.46 20.90 -0.33
C CYS A 275 1.22 20.40 0.90
N MET A 276 0.59 19.54 1.69
CA MET A 276 1.15 19.04 2.94
C MET A 276 2.27 18.01 2.67
N TYR A 277 2.06 17.04 1.78
CA TYR A 277 3.14 16.10 1.48
C TYR A 277 4.30 16.77 0.76
N THR A 278 4.05 17.77 -0.09
CA THR A 278 5.15 18.53 -0.72
C THR A 278 5.96 19.31 0.31
N ALA A 279 5.32 19.95 1.28
CA ALA A 279 6.05 20.62 2.38
C ALA A 279 6.97 19.63 3.12
N LYS A 280 6.49 18.42 3.36
CA LYS A 280 7.31 17.35 3.94
C LYS A 280 8.46 16.94 3.01
N GLN A 281 8.17 16.70 1.73
CA GLN A 281 9.18 16.26 0.76
C GLN A 281 10.26 17.32 0.53
N VAL A 282 9.91 18.60 0.54
CA VAL A 282 10.88 19.70 0.53
C VAL A 282 11.80 19.64 1.75
N ARG A 283 11.25 19.41 2.95
CA ARG A 283 12.06 19.23 4.16
C ARG A 283 13.00 18.04 4.04
N LEU A 284 12.52 16.90 3.51
CA LEU A 284 13.36 15.71 3.28
C LEU A 284 14.47 16.00 2.27
N ALA A 285 14.15 16.64 1.13
CA ALA A 285 15.14 17.03 0.13
C ALA A 285 16.23 17.92 0.71
N LYS A 286 15.85 18.93 1.48
CA LYS A 286 16.79 19.84 2.16
C LYS A 286 17.62 19.17 3.26
N ARG A 287 17.06 18.13 3.93
CA ARG A 287 17.81 17.34 4.92
C ARG A 287 18.89 16.48 4.26
N LEU A 288 18.56 15.89 3.10
CA LEU A 288 19.48 15.01 2.35
C LEU A 288 20.52 15.80 1.53
N ALA A 289 20.15 16.97 1.03
CA ALA A 289 20.98 17.83 0.23
C ALA A 289 20.71 19.33 0.59
N PRO A 290 21.37 19.87 1.63
CA PRO A 290 21.11 21.22 2.14
C PRO A 290 21.21 22.32 1.08
N GLU A 291 22.13 22.19 0.12
CA GLU A 291 22.39 23.14 -0.95
C GLU A 291 21.40 23.07 -2.14
N ILE A 292 20.47 22.10 -2.12
CA ILE A 292 19.54 21.95 -3.23
C ILE A 292 18.60 23.16 -3.35
N GLU A 293 18.43 23.68 -4.55
CA GLU A 293 17.40 24.68 -4.85
C GLU A 293 16.05 23.97 -5.05
N VAL A 294 15.02 24.42 -4.33
CA VAL A 294 13.67 23.86 -4.45
C VAL A 294 12.70 24.94 -4.86
N THR A 295 11.95 24.65 -5.92
CA THR A 295 10.86 25.51 -6.41
C THR A 295 9.54 24.76 -6.32
N VAL A 296 8.50 25.39 -5.81
CA VAL A 296 7.14 24.82 -5.75
C VAL A 296 6.23 25.68 -6.62
N PHE A 297 5.64 25.06 -7.64
CA PHE A 297 4.62 25.68 -8.49
C PHE A 297 3.23 25.33 -7.95
N TYR A 298 2.43 26.32 -7.61
CA TYR A 298 1.13 26.15 -6.97
C TYR A 298 0.12 27.22 -7.39
N MET A 299 -1.17 26.93 -7.29
CA MET A 299 -2.24 27.92 -7.48
C MET A 299 -2.50 28.70 -6.19
N ASP A 300 -2.63 27.99 -5.09
CA ASP A 300 -2.67 28.47 -3.71
C ASP A 300 -2.15 27.37 -2.77
N LEU A 301 -1.77 27.70 -1.55
CA LEU A 301 -1.36 26.77 -0.52
C LEU A 301 -2.54 26.46 0.40
N ARG A 302 -2.86 25.19 0.54
CA ARG A 302 -3.92 24.69 1.41
C ARG A 302 -3.31 23.74 2.44
N GLY A 303 -3.02 24.28 3.61
CA GLY A 303 -2.68 23.52 4.80
C GLY A 303 -3.96 23.20 5.56
N MET A 304 -4.35 21.94 5.62
CA MET A 304 -5.50 21.47 6.38
C MET A 304 -5.04 20.54 7.50
#